data_c5aa95d582185c1dca2be9cfb9a3eef3
#
_entry.id   c5aa95d582185c1dca2be9cfb9a3eef3
#
_cell.length_a   1.000
_cell.length_b   1.000
_cell.length_c   1.000
_cell.angle_alpha   90.00
_cell.angle_beta   90.00
_cell.angle_gamma   90.00
#
_symmetry.space_group_name_H-M   'P 1'
#
loop_
_entity.id
_entity.type
_entity.pdbx_description
1 polymer ?
#
loop_
_entity_poly.entity_id
_entity_poly.type
_entity_poly.pdbx_seq_one_letter_code
_entity_poly.pdbx_strand_id
1 'polypeptide(L)'
;MLEVLKVIILGIVQGITEWLPISSTGHLILVEQLIQLKQSEAFTNMFNVVIQFGSIMAVVVIYFHKLNPFSPTKTEKQKKMTIQLWIKVVIGTIPALIGGVMLNDLIESKLSNAYVVALMLIVYGILFIIIEKRNETREPKVKRISQLSVKTVLLIGVFQMMAMIPGTSRSGATIVGALALGVSRSVAAEFTFFLAIPVMFGASALKLFKFGLAFTPMQVFLLLLGMIVSFAVSVIAIKFLMKYIKNHDFKAFGYYRIVLGIIVFLFFGIQALFK
;
A
#
# COMPACT_ATOMS: atom_id res chain seq x y z
N MET A 1 -6.76 23.57 16.59
CA MET A 1 -6.77 22.36 17.43
C MET A 1 -7.53 21.18 16.78
N LEU A 2 -8.76 21.36 16.34
CA LEU A 2 -9.57 20.28 15.70
C LEU A 2 -8.93 19.70 14.42
N GLU A 3 -8.39 20.54 13.53
CA GLU A 3 -7.73 20.07 12.30
C GLU A 3 -6.46 19.24 12.58
N VAL A 4 -5.72 19.61 13.60
CA VAL A 4 -4.55 18.85 14.07
C VAL A 4 -4.95 17.44 14.51
N LEU A 5 -6.03 17.31 15.30
CA LEU A 5 -6.54 16.01 15.73
C LEU A 5 -7.00 15.14 14.55
N LYS A 6 -7.69 15.75 13.57
CA LYS A 6 -8.12 15.05 12.36
C LYS A 6 -6.92 14.51 11.56
N VAL A 7 -5.89 15.33 11.38
CA VAL A 7 -4.65 14.92 10.68
C VAL A 7 -3.93 13.79 11.41
N ILE A 8 -3.89 13.83 12.74
CA ILE A 8 -3.33 12.75 13.55
C ILE A 8 -4.10 11.44 13.30
N ILE A 9 -5.44 11.48 13.34
CA ILE A 9 -6.28 10.30 13.10
C ILE A 9 -6.05 9.77 11.67
N LEU A 10 -6.07 10.62 10.66
CA LEU A 10 -5.81 10.23 9.27
C LEU A 10 -4.41 9.64 9.09
N GLY A 11 -3.40 10.22 9.73
CA GLY A 11 -2.03 9.69 9.73
C GLY A 11 -1.92 8.32 10.39
N ILE A 12 -2.65 8.09 11.51
CA ILE A 12 -2.72 6.78 12.17
C ILE A 12 -3.38 5.75 11.26
N VAL A 13 -4.55 6.07 10.70
CA VAL A 13 -5.27 5.19 9.77
C VAL A 13 -4.37 4.83 8.59
N GLN A 14 -3.76 5.83 7.96
CA GLN A 14 -2.85 5.62 6.84
C GLN A 14 -1.67 4.73 7.22
N GLY A 15 -1.00 5.02 8.34
CA GLY A 15 0.18 4.29 8.78
C GLY A 15 -0.09 2.81 9.10
N ILE A 16 -1.26 2.49 9.65
CA ILE A 16 -1.68 1.10 9.90
C ILE A 16 -2.03 0.40 8.59
N THR A 17 -2.90 1.01 7.80
CA THR A 17 -3.61 0.33 6.71
C THR A 17 -2.81 0.24 5.42
N GLU A 18 -1.72 1.00 5.28
CA GLU A 18 -0.85 0.95 4.10
C GLU A 18 -0.07 -0.37 4.03
N TRP A 19 0.46 -0.84 5.17
CA TRP A 19 1.34 -2.02 5.21
C TRP A 19 0.59 -3.31 5.48
N LEU A 20 -0.45 -3.25 6.29
CA LEU A 20 -1.36 -4.37 6.44
C LEU A 20 -2.16 -4.54 5.14
N PRO A 21 -2.36 -5.77 4.66
CA PRO A 21 -3.05 -5.97 3.37
C PRO A 21 -4.57 -5.83 3.51
N ILE A 22 -5.04 -4.71 4.10
CA ILE A 22 -6.46 -4.46 4.46
C ILE A 22 -7.10 -3.28 3.72
N SER A 23 -6.35 -2.58 2.86
CA SER A 23 -6.77 -1.43 2.03
C SER A 23 -6.92 -0.11 2.80
N SER A 24 -5.94 0.78 2.65
CA SER A 24 -6.02 2.16 3.16
C SER A 24 -7.21 2.92 2.57
N THR A 25 -7.46 2.79 1.26
CA THR A 25 -8.62 3.40 0.58
C THR A 25 -9.95 2.97 1.21
N GLY A 26 -10.10 1.66 1.52
CA GLY A 26 -11.33 1.15 2.15
C GLY A 26 -11.61 1.74 3.53
N HIS A 27 -10.56 2.08 4.28
CA HIS A 27 -10.68 2.73 5.59
C HIS A 27 -10.90 4.23 5.46
N LEU A 28 -10.09 4.89 4.63
CA LEU A 28 -10.17 6.34 4.46
C LEU A 28 -11.53 6.79 3.93
N ILE A 29 -12.15 6.04 3.01
CA ILE A 29 -13.49 6.37 2.49
C ILE A 29 -14.57 6.42 3.58
N LEU A 30 -14.46 5.60 4.63
CA LEU A 30 -15.35 5.64 5.79
C LEU A 30 -14.96 6.74 6.78
N VAL A 31 -13.66 6.85 7.07
CA VAL A 31 -13.15 7.84 8.01
C VAL A 31 -13.41 9.25 7.53
N GLU A 32 -13.28 9.53 6.23
CA GLU A 32 -13.55 10.83 5.64
C GLU A 32 -15.03 11.24 5.67
N GLN A 33 -15.97 10.29 5.79
CA GLN A 33 -17.37 10.63 6.05
C GLN A 33 -17.57 11.23 7.46
N LEU A 34 -16.71 10.86 8.40
CA LEU A 34 -16.76 11.31 9.80
C LEU A 34 -15.80 12.46 10.09
N ILE A 35 -14.67 12.49 9.39
CA ILE A 35 -13.53 13.36 9.67
C ILE A 35 -13.09 14.07 8.39
N GLN A 36 -13.80 15.16 8.04
CA GLN A 36 -13.43 16.01 6.91
C GLN A 36 -12.47 17.12 7.32
N LEU A 37 -11.37 17.28 6.60
CA LEU A 37 -10.48 18.43 6.76
C LEU A 37 -11.16 19.68 6.24
N LYS A 38 -11.11 20.78 7.00
CA LYS A 38 -11.57 22.10 6.57
C LYS A 38 -10.50 22.77 5.69
N GLN A 39 -10.19 22.12 4.58
CA GLN A 39 -9.23 22.57 3.56
C GLN A 39 -9.87 22.49 2.18
N SER A 40 -9.20 23.04 1.17
CA SER A 40 -9.65 22.87 -0.22
C SER A 40 -9.62 21.39 -0.63
N GLU A 41 -10.52 21.03 -1.52
CA GLU A 41 -10.55 19.67 -2.09
C GLU A 41 -9.19 19.30 -2.73
N ALA A 42 -8.58 20.25 -3.44
CA ALA A 42 -7.27 20.06 -4.05
C ALA A 42 -6.18 19.73 -3.00
N PHE A 43 -6.20 20.43 -1.84
CA PHE A 43 -5.27 20.11 -0.75
C PHE A 43 -5.56 18.74 -0.14
N THR A 44 -6.81 18.40 0.14
CA THR A 44 -7.20 17.13 0.73
C THR A 44 -6.80 15.95 -0.17
N ASN A 45 -7.06 16.06 -1.47
CA ASN A 45 -6.67 15.06 -2.46
C ASN A 45 -5.15 14.87 -2.57
N MET A 46 -4.39 15.98 -2.49
CA MET A 46 -2.93 15.93 -2.44
C MET A 46 -2.45 15.35 -1.12
N PHE A 47 -3.00 15.80 0.01
CA PHE A 47 -2.64 15.36 1.36
C PHE A 47 -2.76 13.83 1.52
N ASN A 48 -3.89 13.24 1.11
CA ASN A 48 -4.15 11.80 1.22
C ASN A 48 -3.12 10.93 0.46
N VAL A 49 -2.54 11.47 -0.60
CA VAL A 49 -1.46 10.76 -1.32
C VAL A 49 -0.10 11.04 -0.69
N VAL A 50 0.17 12.28 -0.28
CA VAL A 50 1.50 12.67 0.19
C VAL A 50 1.80 12.16 1.60
N ILE A 51 0.80 11.96 2.47
CA ILE A 51 1.03 11.30 3.77
C ILE A 51 1.53 9.85 3.62
N GLN A 52 1.26 9.20 2.48
CA GLN A 52 1.84 7.90 2.14
C GLN A 52 3.36 7.97 2.00
N PHE A 53 3.92 9.13 1.62
CA PHE A 53 5.35 9.32 1.60
C PHE A 53 5.97 9.19 3.01
N GLY A 54 5.27 9.65 4.04
CA GLY A 54 5.65 9.38 5.43
C GLY A 54 5.70 7.88 5.71
N SER A 55 4.67 7.13 5.26
CA SER A 55 4.63 5.67 5.40
C SER A 55 5.81 4.98 4.70
N ILE A 56 6.15 5.38 3.46
CA ILE A 56 7.25 4.73 2.72
C ILE A 56 8.62 4.99 3.35
N MET A 57 8.81 6.15 3.99
CA MET A 57 10.03 6.44 4.73
C MET A 57 10.27 5.46 5.87
N ALA A 58 9.21 4.86 6.45
CA ALA A 58 9.36 3.80 7.44
C ALA A 58 10.04 2.55 6.86
N VAL A 59 9.72 2.16 5.63
CA VAL A 59 10.42 1.05 4.94
C VAL A 59 11.87 1.39 4.69
N VAL A 60 12.15 2.60 4.18
CA VAL A 60 13.51 3.05 3.90
C VAL A 60 14.37 3.01 5.17
N VAL A 61 13.83 3.46 6.30
CA VAL A 61 14.54 3.47 7.59
C VAL A 61 14.74 2.06 8.14
N ILE A 62 13.67 1.24 8.20
CA ILE A 62 13.74 -0.14 8.74
C ILE A 62 14.70 -1.01 7.94
N TYR A 63 14.69 -0.88 6.62
CA TYR A 63 15.48 -1.68 5.71
C TYR A 63 16.69 -0.94 5.12
N PHE A 64 17.11 0.19 5.74
CA PHE A 64 18.14 1.06 5.21
C PHE A 64 19.41 0.28 4.82
N HIS A 65 19.92 -0.54 5.72
CA HIS A 65 21.11 -1.34 5.43
C HIS A 65 20.91 -2.30 4.25
N LYS A 66 19.73 -2.91 4.12
CA LYS A 66 19.41 -3.81 3.01
C LYS A 66 19.28 -3.08 1.67
N LEU A 67 18.74 -1.86 1.70
CA LEU A 67 18.46 -1.04 0.51
C LEU A 67 19.65 -0.19 0.05
N ASN A 68 20.60 0.14 0.93
CA ASN A 68 21.74 1.00 0.61
C ASN A 68 22.88 0.19 -0.04
N PRO A 69 23.15 0.35 -1.37
CA PRO A 69 24.24 -0.34 -2.05
C PRO A 69 25.61 0.26 -1.73
N PHE A 70 25.67 1.48 -1.20
CA PHE A 70 26.89 2.25 -0.95
C PHE A 70 27.42 2.08 0.48
N SER A 71 26.79 1.24 1.30
CA SER A 71 27.20 1.03 2.69
C SER A 71 28.68 0.53 2.76
N PRO A 72 29.55 1.22 3.51
CA PRO A 72 30.94 0.82 3.65
C PRO A 72 31.13 -0.52 4.38
N THR A 73 30.13 -0.93 5.16
CA THR A 73 30.15 -2.20 5.92
C THR A 73 29.76 -3.41 5.08
N LYS A 74 29.33 -3.22 3.82
CA LYS A 74 28.95 -4.30 2.91
C LYS A 74 30.13 -4.83 2.13
N THR A 75 30.19 -6.18 2.01
CA THR A 75 31.08 -6.83 1.05
C THR A 75 30.62 -6.57 -0.40
N GLU A 76 31.52 -6.72 -1.38
CA GLU A 76 31.16 -6.54 -2.80
C GLU A 76 30.01 -7.47 -3.24
N LYS A 77 29.97 -8.69 -2.72
CA LYS A 77 28.87 -9.63 -2.96
C LYS A 77 27.53 -9.07 -2.43
N GLN A 78 27.52 -8.47 -1.25
CA GLN A 78 26.32 -7.87 -0.65
C GLN A 78 25.88 -6.60 -1.42
N LYS A 79 26.80 -5.76 -1.87
CA LYS A 79 26.51 -4.61 -2.73
C LYS A 79 25.86 -5.07 -4.03
N LYS A 80 26.41 -6.07 -4.70
CA LYS A 80 25.86 -6.67 -5.92
C LYS A 80 24.43 -7.22 -5.69
N MET A 81 24.19 -7.90 -4.57
CA MET A 81 22.84 -8.38 -4.21
C MET A 81 21.85 -7.22 -3.99
N THR A 82 22.30 -6.10 -3.40
CA THR A 82 21.45 -4.92 -3.22
C THR A 82 21.11 -4.28 -4.57
N ILE A 83 22.07 -4.18 -5.49
CA ILE A 83 21.82 -3.67 -6.85
C ILE A 83 20.82 -4.58 -7.59
N GLN A 84 21.00 -5.90 -7.51
CA GLN A 84 20.05 -6.86 -8.09
C GLN A 84 18.65 -6.74 -7.49
N LEU A 85 18.53 -6.45 -6.18
CA LEU A 85 17.25 -6.15 -5.56
C LEU A 85 16.59 -4.92 -6.20
N TRP A 86 17.33 -3.82 -6.35
CA TRP A 86 16.81 -2.61 -6.98
C TRP A 86 16.41 -2.83 -8.45
N ILE A 87 17.20 -3.59 -9.22
CA ILE A 87 16.82 -3.96 -10.59
C ILE A 87 15.47 -4.71 -10.59
N LYS A 88 15.28 -5.67 -9.68
CA LYS A 88 13.99 -6.38 -9.54
C LYS A 88 12.85 -5.44 -9.15
N VAL A 89 13.09 -4.49 -8.23
CA VAL A 89 12.10 -3.49 -7.83
C VAL A 89 11.68 -2.62 -9.03
N VAL A 90 12.66 -2.13 -9.80
CA VAL A 90 12.38 -1.33 -11.01
C VAL A 90 11.57 -2.15 -12.02
N ILE A 91 12.02 -3.37 -12.33
CA ILE A 91 11.31 -4.27 -13.27
C ILE A 91 9.87 -4.54 -12.80
N GLY A 92 9.67 -4.81 -11.50
CA GLY A 92 8.35 -5.05 -10.93
C GLY A 92 7.44 -3.81 -10.89
N THR A 93 8.02 -2.61 -11.02
CA THR A 93 7.26 -1.36 -11.09
C THR A 93 6.73 -1.08 -12.50
N ILE A 94 7.38 -1.61 -13.55
CA ILE A 94 7.04 -1.32 -14.95
C ILE A 94 5.56 -1.57 -15.28
N PRO A 95 4.94 -2.73 -14.93
CA PRO A 95 3.54 -2.95 -15.26
C PRO A 95 2.60 -1.90 -14.66
N ALA A 96 2.86 -1.49 -13.41
CA ALA A 96 2.05 -0.48 -12.73
C ALA A 96 2.24 0.92 -13.35
N LEU A 97 3.44 1.26 -13.82
CA LEU A 97 3.69 2.50 -14.55
C LEU A 97 2.94 2.53 -15.88
N ILE A 98 3.03 1.45 -16.66
CA ILE A 98 2.30 1.33 -17.94
C ILE A 98 0.79 1.43 -17.70
N GLY A 99 0.26 0.64 -16.73
CA GLY A 99 -1.14 0.70 -16.35
C GLY A 99 -1.57 2.10 -15.88
N GLY A 100 -0.71 2.79 -15.10
CA GLY A 100 -0.95 4.14 -14.62
C GLY A 100 -1.12 5.16 -15.75
N VAL A 101 -0.30 5.06 -16.78
CA VAL A 101 -0.42 5.96 -17.94
C VAL A 101 -1.64 5.61 -18.82
N MET A 102 -1.94 4.32 -19.02
CA MET A 102 -2.97 3.89 -19.96
C MET A 102 -4.38 3.82 -19.37
N LEU A 103 -4.50 3.53 -18.08
CA LEU A 103 -5.78 3.17 -17.45
C LEU A 103 -6.25 4.17 -16.39
N ASN A 104 -5.45 5.18 -16.03
CA ASN A 104 -5.78 6.11 -14.96
C ASN A 104 -7.15 6.78 -15.17
N ASP A 105 -7.38 7.36 -16.33
CA ASP A 105 -8.62 8.12 -16.61
C ASP A 105 -9.85 7.20 -16.63
N LEU A 106 -9.70 5.98 -17.15
CA LEU A 106 -10.75 4.97 -17.13
C LEU A 106 -11.09 4.55 -15.69
N ILE A 107 -10.06 4.31 -14.87
CA ILE A 107 -10.24 3.90 -13.48
C ILE A 107 -10.85 5.04 -12.68
N GLU A 108 -10.35 6.25 -12.83
CA GLU A 108 -10.85 7.42 -12.11
C GLU A 108 -12.32 7.71 -12.47
N SER A 109 -12.69 7.64 -13.75
CA SER A 109 -14.05 7.95 -14.22
C SER A 109 -15.07 6.84 -13.98
N LYS A 110 -14.68 5.56 -14.00
CA LYS A 110 -15.61 4.42 -13.94
C LYS A 110 -15.55 3.60 -12.66
N LEU A 111 -14.39 3.52 -12.03
CA LEU A 111 -14.15 2.62 -10.91
C LEU A 111 -13.94 3.34 -9.57
N SER A 112 -13.82 4.66 -9.53
CA SER A 112 -13.58 5.43 -8.32
C SER A 112 -14.88 5.72 -7.55
N ASN A 113 -15.53 4.66 -7.06
CA ASN A 113 -16.74 4.77 -6.25
C ASN A 113 -16.75 3.74 -5.10
N ALA A 114 -17.59 4.00 -4.09
CA ALA A 114 -17.65 3.20 -2.87
C ALA A 114 -18.05 1.73 -3.11
N TYR A 115 -18.89 1.46 -4.11
CA TYR A 115 -19.33 0.10 -4.41
C TYR A 115 -18.21 -0.75 -5.01
N VAL A 116 -17.37 -0.15 -5.88
CA VAL A 116 -16.16 -0.81 -6.39
C VAL A 116 -15.17 -1.08 -5.25
N VAL A 117 -14.98 -0.10 -4.35
CA VAL A 117 -14.14 -0.29 -3.16
C VAL A 117 -14.63 -1.47 -2.32
N ALA A 118 -15.93 -1.53 -2.03
CA ALA A 118 -16.53 -2.63 -1.27
C ALA A 118 -16.36 -3.99 -1.98
N LEU A 119 -16.63 -4.03 -3.27
CA LEU A 119 -16.45 -5.25 -4.08
C LEU A 119 -15.01 -5.73 -4.06
N MET A 120 -14.03 -4.85 -4.28
CA MET A 120 -12.62 -5.22 -4.31
C MET A 120 -12.08 -5.62 -2.94
N LEU A 121 -12.60 -5.04 -1.86
CA LEU A 121 -12.33 -5.52 -0.51
C LEU A 121 -12.74 -6.98 -0.34
N ILE A 122 -13.98 -7.32 -0.73
CA ILE A 122 -14.53 -8.68 -0.63
C ILE A 122 -13.76 -9.64 -1.53
N VAL A 123 -13.55 -9.29 -2.80
CA VAL A 123 -12.85 -10.14 -3.79
C VAL A 123 -11.45 -10.49 -3.29
N TYR A 124 -10.65 -9.49 -2.90
CA TYR A 124 -9.29 -9.75 -2.41
C TYR A 124 -9.28 -10.40 -1.02
N GLY A 125 -10.32 -10.19 -0.21
CA GLY A 125 -10.52 -10.94 1.03
C GLY A 125 -10.69 -12.43 0.78
N ILE A 126 -11.53 -12.80 -0.19
CA ILE A 126 -11.75 -14.19 -0.63
C ILE A 126 -10.47 -14.77 -1.25
N LEU A 127 -9.76 -13.99 -2.08
CA LEU A 127 -8.51 -14.43 -2.69
C LEU A 127 -7.44 -14.76 -1.65
N PHE A 128 -7.30 -13.96 -0.57
CA PHE A 128 -6.40 -14.29 0.53
C PHE A 128 -6.72 -15.64 1.15
N ILE A 129 -8.00 -15.92 1.44
CA ILE A 129 -8.43 -17.17 2.05
C ILE A 129 -8.15 -18.35 1.12
N ILE A 130 -8.51 -18.24 -0.16
CA ILE A 130 -8.28 -19.30 -1.17
C ILE A 130 -6.80 -19.60 -1.35
N ILE A 131 -5.97 -18.56 -1.52
CA ILE A 131 -4.53 -18.72 -1.76
C ILE A 131 -3.83 -19.32 -0.53
N GLU A 132 -4.17 -18.85 0.66
CA GLU A 132 -3.60 -19.41 1.89
C GLU A 132 -4.03 -20.86 2.11
N LYS A 133 -5.30 -21.20 1.89
CA LYS A 133 -5.79 -22.59 1.96
C LYS A 133 -5.05 -23.49 0.96
N ARG A 134 -4.86 -23.02 -0.28
CA ARG A 134 -4.08 -23.76 -1.30
C ARG A 134 -2.62 -23.97 -0.87
N ASN A 135 -2.03 -23.03 -0.17
CA ASN A 135 -0.63 -23.05 0.21
C ASN A 135 -0.36 -23.79 1.55
N GLU A 136 -1.40 -24.21 2.30
CA GLU A 136 -1.23 -25.00 3.53
C GLU A 136 -0.47 -26.31 3.31
N THR A 137 -0.71 -26.96 2.16
CA THR A 137 -0.09 -28.24 1.80
C THR A 137 1.11 -28.08 0.85
N ARG A 138 1.53 -26.84 0.56
CA ARG A 138 2.58 -26.57 -0.44
C ARG A 138 3.79 -25.89 0.19
N GLU A 139 4.96 -26.42 -0.05
CA GLU A 139 6.18 -25.71 0.28
C GLU A 139 6.41 -24.52 -0.68
N PRO A 140 6.80 -23.35 -0.13
CA PRO A 140 7.17 -22.22 -0.98
C PRO A 140 8.38 -22.52 -1.85
N LYS A 141 8.27 -22.22 -3.15
CA LYS A 141 9.36 -22.38 -4.12
C LYS A 141 10.42 -21.29 -3.97
N VAL A 142 10.02 -20.09 -3.50
CA VAL A 142 10.90 -18.93 -3.32
C VAL A 142 10.91 -18.55 -1.84
N LYS A 143 12.03 -18.88 -1.17
CA LYS A 143 12.24 -18.65 0.28
C LYS A 143 13.17 -17.46 0.55
N ARG A 144 13.76 -16.82 -0.48
CA ARG A 144 14.65 -15.65 -0.38
C ARG A 144 14.40 -14.70 -1.55
N ILE A 145 14.55 -13.39 -1.34
CA ILE A 145 14.38 -12.37 -2.40
C ILE A 145 15.36 -12.60 -3.57
N SER A 146 16.57 -13.08 -3.28
CA SER A 146 17.55 -13.39 -4.32
C SER A 146 17.06 -14.43 -5.33
N GLN A 147 16.16 -15.33 -4.93
CA GLN A 147 15.59 -16.39 -5.76
C GLN A 147 14.42 -15.92 -6.65
N LEU A 148 13.91 -14.71 -6.46
CA LEU A 148 12.87 -14.13 -7.34
C LEU A 148 13.41 -14.05 -8.77
N SER A 149 12.76 -14.75 -9.70
CA SER A 149 13.05 -14.63 -11.14
C SER A 149 12.46 -13.35 -11.71
N VAL A 150 12.98 -12.87 -12.83
CA VAL A 150 12.43 -11.72 -13.56
C VAL A 150 10.96 -11.95 -13.92
N LYS A 151 10.61 -13.16 -14.37
CA LYS A 151 9.22 -13.54 -14.67
C LYS A 151 8.32 -13.40 -13.44
N THR A 152 8.75 -13.90 -12.29
CA THR A 152 7.99 -13.80 -11.03
C THR A 152 7.80 -12.33 -10.63
N VAL A 153 8.84 -11.52 -10.74
CA VAL A 153 8.82 -10.09 -10.42
C VAL A 153 7.85 -9.33 -11.32
N LEU A 154 7.89 -9.57 -12.65
CA LEU A 154 6.96 -8.96 -13.61
C LEU A 154 5.51 -9.34 -13.30
N LEU A 155 5.24 -10.63 -12.99
CA LEU A 155 3.90 -11.08 -12.64
C LEU A 155 3.41 -10.42 -11.33
N ILE A 156 4.27 -10.27 -10.31
CA ILE A 156 3.92 -9.50 -9.11
C ILE A 156 3.61 -8.04 -9.48
N GLY A 157 4.36 -7.46 -10.42
CA GLY A 157 4.10 -6.12 -10.95
C GLY A 157 2.75 -6.00 -11.67
N VAL A 158 2.28 -7.05 -12.36
CA VAL A 158 0.93 -7.09 -12.94
C VAL A 158 -0.13 -7.11 -11.83
N PHE A 159 0.08 -7.87 -10.75
CA PHE A 159 -0.80 -7.79 -9.58
C PHE A 159 -0.76 -6.40 -8.94
N GLN A 160 0.39 -5.73 -8.91
CA GLN A 160 0.48 -4.34 -8.46
C GLN A 160 -0.35 -3.39 -9.34
N MET A 161 -0.36 -3.59 -10.66
CA MET A 161 -1.20 -2.80 -11.57
C MET A 161 -2.69 -2.95 -11.24
N MET A 162 -3.15 -4.15 -10.83
CA MET A 162 -4.53 -4.35 -10.39
C MET A 162 -4.89 -3.51 -9.15
N ALA A 163 -3.89 -3.12 -8.35
CA ALA A 163 -4.11 -2.26 -7.20
C ALA A 163 -4.49 -0.80 -7.53
N MET A 164 -4.46 -0.42 -8.80
CA MET A 164 -5.03 0.85 -9.27
C MET A 164 -6.54 0.89 -9.11
N ILE A 165 -7.22 -0.26 -9.13
CA ILE A 165 -8.65 -0.35 -8.85
C ILE A 165 -8.86 -0.05 -7.36
N PRO A 166 -9.63 1.00 -7.00
CA PRO A 166 -9.84 1.38 -5.60
C PRO A 166 -10.40 0.23 -4.75
N GLY A 167 -9.93 0.10 -3.52
CA GLY A 167 -10.31 -1.01 -2.63
C GLY A 167 -9.42 -2.25 -2.74
N THR A 168 -8.72 -2.47 -3.86
CA THR A 168 -7.84 -3.63 -4.07
C THR A 168 -6.74 -3.72 -3.02
N SER A 169 -6.15 -2.61 -2.61
CA SER A 169 -4.91 -2.50 -1.81
C SER A 169 -3.66 -2.93 -2.58
N ARG A 170 -2.68 -2.05 -2.64
CA ARG A 170 -1.39 -2.35 -3.28
C ARG A 170 -0.69 -3.53 -2.59
N SER A 171 -0.55 -3.46 -1.26
CA SER A 171 0.05 -4.54 -0.48
C SER A 171 -0.77 -5.83 -0.59
N GLY A 172 -2.11 -5.73 -0.59
CA GLY A 172 -2.98 -6.89 -0.76
C GLY A 172 -2.78 -7.60 -2.10
N ALA A 173 -2.80 -6.85 -3.21
CA ALA A 173 -2.63 -7.42 -4.54
C ALA A 173 -1.26 -8.06 -4.75
N THR A 174 -0.18 -7.36 -4.37
CA THR A 174 1.18 -7.87 -4.55
C THR A 174 1.47 -9.09 -3.67
N ILE A 175 0.96 -9.13 -2.44
CA ILE A 175 1.11 -10.30 -1.55
C ILE A 175 0.32 -11.49 -2.12
N VAL A 176 -0.96 -11.33 -2.49
CA VAL A 176 -1.77 -12.38 -3.13
C VAL A 176 -1.07 -12.92 -4.37
N GLY A 177 -0.60 -12.03 -5.25
CA GLY A 177 0.13 -12.42 -6.45
C GLY A 177 1.41 -13.20 -6.14
N ALA A 178 2.22 -12.73 -5.20
CA ALA A 178 3.45 -13.42 -4.81
C ALA A 178 3.17 -14.81 -4.21
N LEU A 179 2.18 -14.92 -3.31
CA LEU A 179 1.76 -16.20 -2.73
C LEU A 179 1.21 -17.17 -3.79
N ALA A 180 0.45 -16.66 -4.77
CA ALA A 180 -0.06 -17.46 -5.89
C ALA A 180 1.07 -18.05 -6.75
N LEU A 181 2.18 -17.33 -6.86
CA LEU A 181 3.39 -17.73 -7.59
C LEU A 181 4.33 -18.62 -6.76
N GLY A 182 3.96 -18.97 -5.52
CA GLY A 182 4.75 -19.84 -4.66
C GLY A 182 5.89 -19.14 -3.91
N VAL A 183 5.80 -17.84 -3.72
CA VAL A 183 6.71 -17.07 -2.87
C VAL A 183 6.29 -17.23 -1.42
N SER A 184 7.25 -17.35 -0.50
CA SER A 184 6.97 -17.45 0.94
C SER A 184 6.36 -16.15 1.49
N ARG A 185 5.57 -16.24 2.57
CA ARG A 185 4.89 -15.09 3.18
C ARG A 185 5.83 -13.94 3.51
N SER A 186 6.97 -14.25 4.15
CA SER A 186 7.96 -13.25 4.54
C SER A 186 8.57 -12.55 3.32
N VAL A 187 8.92 -13.31 2.26
CA VAL A 187 9.49 -12.73 1.03
C VAL A 187 8.43 -11.92 0.27
N ALA A 188 7.18 -12.39 0.23
CA ALA A 188 6.06 -11.69 -0.39
C ALA A 188 5.83 -10.32 0.27
N ALA A 189 5.74 -10.29 1.60
CA ALA A 189 5.57 -9.03 2.35
C ALA A 189 6.77 -8.09 2.17
N GLU A 190 7.98 -8.59 2.34
CA GLU A 190 9.19 -7.77 2.25
C GLU A 190 9.40 -7.21 0.83
N PHE A 191 9.20 -8.01 -0.21
CA PHE A 191 9.31 -7.54 -1.59
C PHE A 191 8.21 -6.53 -1.94
N THR A 192 6.99 -6.72 -1.43
CA THR A 192 5.89 -5.77 -1.52
C THR A 192 6.25 -4.40 -0.94
N PHE A 193 6.96 -4.36 0.21
CA PHE A 193 7.42 -3.11 0.80
C PHE A 193 8.43 -2.39 -0.10
N PHE A 194 9.38 -3.12 -0.67
CA PHE A 194 10.38 -2.53 -1.56
C PHE A 194 9.77 -2.04 -2.87
N LEU A 195 8.81 -2.79 -3.41
CA LEU A 195 8.10 -2.43 -4.63
C LEU A 195 7.25 -1.16 -4.46
N ALA A 196 6.85 -0.84 -3.21
CA ALA A 196 6.14 0.37 -2.86
C ALA A 196 6.99 1.64 -3.04
N ILE A 197 8.31 1.55 -2.82
CA ILE A 197 9.18 2.72 -2.76
C ILE A 197 9.07 3.58 -4.03
N PRO A 198 9.36 3.07 -5.24
CA PRO A 198 9.30 3.90 -6.44
C PRO A 198 7.88 4.35 -6.78
N VAL A 199 6.87 3.52 -6.54
CA VAL A 199 5.47 3.83 -6.88
C VAL A 199 4.93 4.97 -6.01
N MET A 200 5.08 4.85 -4.69
CA MET A 200 4.56 5.86 -3.75
C MET A 200 5.37 7.16 -3.81
N PHE A 201 6.69 7.06 -4.02
CA PHE A 201 7.53 8.22 -4.26
C PHE A 201 7.05 8.97 -5.51
N GLY A 202 6.88 8.27 -6.62
CA GLY A 202 6.43 8.85 -7.88
C GLY A 202 5.03 9.47 -7.79
N ALA A 203 4.08 8.76 -7.15
CA ALA A 203 2.72 9.25 -6.94
C ALA A 203 2.70 10.53 -6.08
N SER A 204 3.44 10.54 -4.97
CA SER A 204 3.54 11.71 -4.08
C SER A 204 4.20 12.89 -4.77
N ALA A 205 5.31 12.66 -5.49
CA ALA A 205 5.99 13.72 -6.25
C ALA A 205 5.07 14.32 -7.33
N LEU A 206 4.34 13.48 -8.06
CA LEU A 206 3.39 13.95 -9.09
C LEU A 206 2.24 14.76 -8.48
N LYS A 207 1.68 14.34 -7.34
CA LYS A 207 0.61 15.08 -6.66
C LYS A 207 1.10 16.42 -6.10
N LEU A 208 2.31 16.47 -5.53
CA LEU A 208 2.94 17.72 -5.08
C LEU A 208 3.20 18.66 -6.27
N PHE A 209 3.72 18.14 -7.38
CA PHE A 209 3.98 18.93 -8.58
C PHE A 209 2.68 19.51 -9.17
N LYS A 210 1.60 18.72 -9.24
CA LYS A 210 0.28 19.17 -9.72
C LYS A 210 -0.38 20.17 -8.79
N PHE A 211 -0.20 20.03 -7.48
CA PHE A 211 -0.72 20.99 -6.49
C PHE A 211 0.01 22.35 -6.55
N GLY A 212 1.30 22.35 -6.91
CA GLY A 212 2.15 23.53 -6.97
C GLY A 212 2.76 23.92 -5.62
N LEU A 213 3.35 25.10 -5.57
CA LEU A 213 4.10 25.59 -4.39
C LEU A 213 3.31 26.56 -3.50
N ALA A 214 2.06 26.85 -3.84
CA ALA A 214 1.21 27.83 -3.13
C ALA A 214 0.62 27.25 -1.84
N PHE A 215 1.46 26.86 -0.89
CA PHE A 215 1.03 26.39 0.43
C PHE A 215 0.87 27.53 1.41
N THR A 216 -0.21 27.46 2.22
CA THR A 216 -0.27 28.27 3.45
C THR A 216 0.63 27.64 4.52
N PRO A 217 1.13 28.42 5.51
CA PRO A 217 1.91 27.85 6.63
C PRO A 217 1.18 26.73 7.38
N MET A 218 -0.14 26.86 7.53
CA MET A 218 -0.98 25.84 8.16
C MET A 218 -1.02 24.55 7.34
N GLN A 219 -1.13 24.64 6.02
CA GLN A 219 -1.12 23.45 5.13
C GLN A 219 0.22 22.70 5.19
N VAL A 220 1.34 23.43 5.20
CA VAL A 220 2.67 22.82 5.39
C VAL A 220 2.74 22.10 6.72
N PHE A 221 2.31 22.76 7.80
CA PHE A 221 2.29 22.15 9.14
C PHE A 221 1.45 20.88 9.19
N LEU A 222 0.21 20.92 8.68
CA LEU A 222 -0.69 19.76 8.66
C LEU A 222 -0.12 18.61 7.82
N LEU A 223 0.48 18.91 6.66
CA LEU A 223 1.10 17.92 5.81
C LEU A 223 2.29 17.23 6.50
N LEU A 224 3.19 17.99 7.07
CA LEU A 224 4.34 17.45 7.81
C LEU A 224 3.91 16.63 9.01
N LEU A 225 2.93 17.11 9.77
CA LEU A 225 2.36 16.39 10.91
C LEU A 225 1.78 15.03 10.46
N GLY A 226 0.95 15.02 9.40
CA GLY A 226 0.38 13.80 8.85
C GLY A 226 1.44 12.80 8.40
N MET A 227 2.50 13.28 7.72
CA MET A 227 3.63 12.45 7.30
C MET A 227 4.40 11.86 8.51
N ILE A 228 4.67 12.65 9.55
CA ILE A 228 5.38 12.20 10.75
C ILE A 228 4.56 11.13 11.49
N VAL A 229 3.27 11.37 11.68
CA VAL A 229 2.37 10.40 12.33
C VAL A 229 2.29 9.12 11.51
N SER A 230 2.06 9.24 10.19
CA SER A 230 2.01 8.11 9.28
C SER A 230 3.32 7.31 9.29
N PHE A 231 4.48 7.97 9.30
CA PHE A 231 5.79 7.34 9.46
C PHE A 231 5.89 6.54 10.76
N ALA A 232 5.62 7.17 11.90
CA ALA A 232 5.78 6.55 13.22
C ALA A 232 4.89 5.30 13.37
N VAL A 233 3.63 5.42 12.94
CA VAL A 233 2.66 4.33 12.98
C VAL A 233 3.04 3.22 11.98
N SER A 234 3.55 3.57 10.80
CA SER A 234 4.04 2.61 9.79
C SER A 234 5.20 1.77 10.29
N VAL A 235 6.12 2.36 11.07
CA VAL A 235 7.21 1.60 11.71
C VAL A 235 6.65 0.49 12.60
N ILE A 236 5.62 0.79 13.37
CA ILE A 236 4.95 -0.19 14.25
C ILE A 236 4.22 -1.25 13.41
N ALA A 237 3.43 -0.82 12.41
CA ALA A 237 2.66 -1.71 11.56
C ALA A 237 3.53 -2.69 10.76
N ILE A 238 4.65 -2.23 10.18
CA ILE A 238 5.61 -3.09 9.46
C ILE A 238 6.23 -4.14 10.40
N LYS A 239 6.71 -3.71 11.57
CA LYS A 239 7.29 -4.63 12.55
C LYS A 239 6.26 -5.64 13.05
N PHE A 240 5.03 -5.20 13.31
CA PHE A 240 3.91 -6.07 13.68
C PHE A 240 3.65 -7.11 12.59
N LEU A 241 3.45 -6.68 11.34
CA LEU A 241 3.16 -7.59 10.23
C LEU A 241 4.27 -8.63 10.05
N MET A 242 5.53 -8.19 10.03
CA MET A 242 6.67 -9.11 9.85
C MET A 242 6.80 -10.11 11.01
N LYS A 243 6.44 -9.73 12.23
CA LYS A 243 6.37 -10.65 13.38
C LYS A 243 5.18 -11.61 13.26
N TYR A 244 4.02 -11.10 12.87
CA TYR A 244 2.77 -11.85 12.75
C TYR A 244 2.89 -12.98 11.72
N ILE A 245 3.36 -12.70 10.51
CA ILE A 245 3.43 -13.67 9.41
C ILE A 245 4.51 -14.76 9.58
N LYS A 246 5.34 -14.68 10.62
CA LYS A 246 6.26 -15.79 10.98
C LYS A 246 5.50 -17.01 11.49
N ASN A 247 4.42 -16.80 12.22
CA ASN A 247 3.67 -17.85 12.89
C ASN A 247 2.20 -17.96 12.42
N HIS A 248 1.73 -17.00 11.60
CA HIS A 248 0.35 -16.92 11.14
C HIS A 248 0.30 -16.75 9.62
N ASP A 249 -0.87 -17.01 9.06
CA ASP A 249 -1.15 -16.77 7.64
C ASP A 249 -1.92 -15.45 7.43
N PHE A 250 -2.24 -15.13 6.18
CA PHE A 250 -2.96 -13.92 5.83
C PHE A 250 -4.49 -14.06 5.87
N LYS A 251 -5.05 -15.21 6.27
CA LYS A 251 -6.52 -15.42 6.29
C LYS A 251 -7.23 -14.43 7.19
N ALA A 252 -6.66 -14.08 8.35
CA ALA A 252 -7.25 -13.09 9.24
C ALA A 252 -7.48 -11.74 8.55
N PHE A 253 -6.52 -11.30 7.73
CA PHE A 253 -6.68 -10.09 6.92
C PHE A 253 -7.72 -10.28 5.81
N GLY A 254 -7.86 -11.50 5.27
CA GLY A 254 -8.91 -11.86 4.32
C GLY A 254 -10.30 -11.69 4.92
N TYR A 255 -10.55 -12.29 6.09
CA TYR A 255 -11.81 -12.13 6.81
C TYR A 255 -12.12 -10.67 7.17
N TYR A 256 -11.11 -9.95 7.68
CA TYR A 256 -11.25 -8.53 7.99
C TYR A 256 -11.70 -7.72 6.77
N ARG A 257 -11.10 -7.94 5.59
CA ARG A 257 -11.46 -7.25 4.34
C ARG A 257 -12.89 -7.55 3.91
N ILE A 258 -13.35 -8.79 4.04
CA ILE A 258 -14.74 -9.17 3.71
C ILE A 258 -15.72 -8.40 4.61
N VAL A 259 -15.47 -8.39 5.92
CA VAL A 259 -16.31 -7.65 6.88
C VAL A 259 -16.30 -6.16 6.57
N LEU A 260 -15.12 -5.57 6.35
CA LEU A 260 -15.00 -4.16 5.99
C LEU A 260 -15.73 -3.84 4.68
N GLY A 261 -15.60 -4.71 3.66
CA GLY A 261 -16.29 -4.54 2.38
C GLY A 261 -17.82 -4.56 2.53
N ILE A 262 -18.35 -5.46 3.38
CA ILE A 262 -19.79 -5.50 3.71
C ILE A 262 -20.21 -4.20 4.42
N ILE A 263 -19.41 -3.71 5.38
CA ILE A 263 -19.69 -2.45 6.09
C ILE A 263 -19.72 -1.28 5.11
N VAL A 264 -18.73 -1.17 4.21
CA VAL A 264 -18.69 -0.10 3.18
C VAL A 264 -19.93 -0.20 2.29
N PHE A 265 -20.27 -1.39 1.81
CA PHE A 265 -21.43 -1.59 0.94
C PHE A 265 -22.74 -1.18 1.61
N LEU A 266 -22.95 -1.62 2.86
CA LEU A 266 -24.15 -1.30 3.62
C LEU A 266 -24.23 0.19 3.96
N PHE A 267 -23.12 0.80 4.38
CA PHE A 267 -23.09 2.22 4.72
C PHE A 267 -23.50 3.10 3.55
N PHE A 268 -22.87 2.92 2.38
CA PHE A 268 -23.19 3.72 1.20
C PHE A 268 -24.51 3.30 0.54
N GLY A 269 -24.92 2.04 0.65
CA GLY A 269 -26.23 1.57 0.21
C GLY A 269 -27.38 2.24 1.00
N ILE A 270 -27.26 2.28 2.32
CA ILE A 270 -28.23 2.98 3.19
C ILE A 270 -28.23 4.47 2.87
N GLN A 271 -27.05 5.11 2.77
CA GLN A 271 -26.96 6.53 2.44
C GLN A 271 -27.64 6.89 1.08
N ALA A 272 -27.58 5.96 0.11
CA ALA A 272 -28.23 6.15 -1.19
C ALA A 272 -29.77 6.03 -1.13
N LEU A 273 -30.31 5.29 -0.15
CA LEU A 273 -31.78 5.16 0.03
C LEU A 273 -32.41 6.39 0.70
N PHE A 274 -31.62 7.18 1.42
CA PHE A 274 -32.08 8.38 2.13
C PHE A 274 -31.73 9.71 1.42
N LYS A 275 -31.14 9.65 0.23
CA LYS A 275 -30.94 10.77 -0.70
C LYS A 275 -32.03 10.81 -1.76
#